data_166acd7fcfc320107bcf610f2a0218aa
#
_entry.id   166acd7fcfc320107bcf610f2a0218aa
#
_cell.length_a   1.000
_cell.length_b   1.000
_cell.length_c   1.000
_cell.angle_alpha   90.00
_cell.angle_beta   90.00
_cell.angle_gamma   90.00
#
_symmetry.space_group_name_H-M   'P 1'
#
loop_
_entity.id
_entity.type
_entity.pdbx_description
1 polymer ?
#
loop_
_entity_poly.entity_id
_entity_poly.type
_entity_poly.pdbx_seq_one_letter_code
_entity_poly.pdbx_strand_id
1 'polypeptide(L)'
;MGNKITRVLLILITPICLNGQYKSVNITFDDRLLRSDEKQEIFSLKQNITQFLSTTTWDEAYSDLDITLHIQLIFESSQTKGNVKTYNCQSLFSNGGDLRYFDKQVQFYYNSGTSLYFDPVLFEPLPGFLAYYAHIILAGEIDTYEYNGGNNAYETAREIAQRGTASDYKKGWGNRISIIDDINRNIGLRKARLAFYIGKDLYDNGDKKGSISELKIMLNGLEQSFIDVGRDHNTQYFLKIRSNVIASML
;
A
#
# COMPACT_ATOMS: atom_id res chain seq x y z
N MET A 1 -58.22 34.16 -12.93
CA MET A 1 -56.84 34.02 -13.46
C MET A 1 -55.93 33.61 -12.32
N GLY A 2 -55.61 32.35 -12.25
CA GLY A 2 -54.76 31.78 -11.18
C GLY A 2 -53.36 31.53 -11.70
N ASN A 3 -52.36 32.24 -11.13
CA ASN A 3 -50.94 32.04 -11.43
C ASN A 3 -50.44 30.73 -10.83
N LYS A 4 -50.11 29.76 -11.68
CA LYS A 4 -49.39 28.55 -11.30
C LYS A 4 -47.90 28.89 -11.18
N ILE A 5 -47.41 28.99 -9.93
CA ILE A 5 -45.96 29.11 -9.64
C ILE A 5 -45.36 27.72 -9.78
N THR A 6 -44.65 27.47 -10.88
CA THR A 6 -43.85 26.26 -11.09
C THR A 6 -42.59 26.38 -10.25
N ARG A 7 -42.52 25.63 -9.12
CA ARG A 7 -41.28 25.51 -8.33
C ARG A 7 -40.29 24.61 -9.09
N VAL A 8 -39.27 25.22 -9.65
CA VAL A 8 -38.10 24.49 -10.18
C VAL A 8 -37.24 24.04 -9.02
N LEU A 9 -37.21 22.74 -8.75
CA LEU A 9 -36.29 22.14 -7.77
C LEU A 9 -34.90 22.06 -8.41
N LEU A 10 -34.04 22.98 -8.05
CA LEU A 10 -32.60 22.95 -8.44
C LEU A 10 -31.90 21.88 -7.62
N ILE A 11 -31.71 20.69 -8.18
CA ILE A 11 -30.86 19.63 -7.55
C ILE A 11 -29.42 20.06 -7.77
N LEU A 12 -28.78 20.55 -6.70
CA LEU A 12 -27.36 20.78 -6.64
C LEU A 12 -26.66 19.40 -6.60
N ILE A 13 -26.23 18.92 -7.77
CA ILE A 13 -25.32 17.75 -7.84
C ILE A 13 -23.94 18.26 -7.43
N THR A 14 -23.62 18.13 -6.15
CA THR A 14 -22.23 18.26 -5.70
C THR A 14 -21.43 17.10 -6.29
N PRO A 15 -20.34 17.33 -7.02
CA PRO A 15 -19.47 16.24 -7.44
C PRO A 15 -18.91 15.59 -6.18
N ILE A 16 -19.30 14.35 -5.90
CA ILE A 16 -18.65 13.53 -4.92
C ILE A 16 -17.28 13.21 -5.52
N CYS A 17 -16.25 13.94 -5.11
CA CYS A 17 -14.88 13.55 -5.40
C CYS A 17 -14.63 12.25 -4.63
N LEU A 18 -14.77 11.11 -5.29
CA LEU A 18 -14.28 9.83 -4.80
C LEU A 18 -12.75 9.93 -4.75
N ASN A 19 -12.23 10.32 -3.61
CA ASN A 19 -10.80 10.27 -3.35
C ASN A 19 -10.50 8.90 -2.74
N GLY A 20 -9.56 8.16 -3.33
CA GLY A 20 -9.05 6.93 -2.74
C GLY A 20 -8.35 7.19 -1.40
N GLN A 21 -8.02 6.11 -0.66
CA GLN A 21 -7.34 6.17 0.64
C GLN A 21 -5.96 6.80 0.57
N TYR A 22 -5.27 6.71 -0.58
CA TYR A 22 -3.94 7.29 -0.77
C TYR A 22 -4.02 8.78 -1.11
N LYS A 23 -4.18 9.63 -0.07
CA LYS A 23 -4.30 11.08 -0.23
C LYS A 23 -2.99 11.73 -0.68
N SER A 24 -1.85 11.14 -0.31
CA SER A 24 -0.51 11.60 -0.69
C SER A 24 0.30 10.45 -1.28
N VAL A 25 0.70 10.57 -2.55
CA VAL A 25 1.52 9.59 -3.25
C VAL A 25 2.82 10.24 -3.70
N ASN A 26 3.92 9.87 -3.04
CA ASN A 26 5.25 10.39 -3.28
C ASN A 26 6.08 9.39 -4.08
N ILE A 27 6.36 9.69 -5.35
CA ILE A 27 7.05 8.77 -6.25
C ILE A 27 8.41 9.33 -6.64
N THR A 28 9.43 8.51 -6.54
CA THR A 28 10.78 8.75 -7.05
C THR A 28 11.20 7.70 -8.05
N PHE A 29 11.85 8.11 -9.13
CA PHE A 29 12.47 7.23 -10.10
C PHE A 29 13.99 7.35 -10.03
N ASP A 30 14.67 6.22 -9.99
CA ASP A 30 16.08 6.12 -10.32
C ASP A 30 16.17 5.52 -11.74
N ASP A 31 16.33 6.39 -12.71
CA ASP A 31 16.34 6.08 -14.14
C ASP A 31 17.74 6.20 -14.77
N ARG A 32 18.80 6.24 -13.95
CA ARG A 32 20.17 6.47 -14.40
C ARG A 32 20.65 5.46 -15.44
N LEU A 33 20.15 4.23 -15.39
CA LEU A 33 20.51 3.15 -16.30
C LEU A 33 19.67 3.12 -17.58
N LEU A 34 18.64 3.96 -17.70
CA LEU A 34 17.85 4.07 -18.92
C LEU A 34 18.47 5.06 -19.91
N ARG A 35 18.25 4.80 -21.19
CA ARG A 35 18.61 5.69 -22.30
C ARG A 35 17.69 6.91 -22.33
N SER A 36 18.10 7.96 -23.04
CA SER A 36 17.36 9.22 -23.11
C SER A 36 15.95 9.06 -23.72
N ASP A 37 15.80 8.21 -24.73
CA ASP A 37 14.50 7.88 -25.33
C ASP A 37 13.57 7.15 -24.34
N GLU A 38 14.12 6.23 -23.56
CA GLU A 38 13.40 5.48 -22.53
C GLU A 38 12.95 6.37 -21.37
N LYS A 39 13.80 7.31 -20.94
CA LYS A 39 13.44 8.31 -19.92
C LYS A 39 12.28 9.19 -20.36
N GLN A 40 12.25 9.57 -21.64
CA GLN A 40 11.15 10.34 -22.20
C GLN A 40 9.84 9.54 -22.23
N GLU A 41 9.90 8.24 -22.54
CA GLU A 41 8.72 7.37 -22.53
C GLU A 41 8.09 7.22 -21.12
N ILE A 42 8.91 7.07 -20.07
CA ILE A 42 8.41 6.94 -18.70
C ILE A 42 8.09 8.29 -18.04
N PHE A 43 8.26 9.41 -18.74
CA PHE A 43 8.05 10.74 -18.17
C PHE A 43 6.65 10.91 -17.59
N SER A 44 5.62 10.46 -18.31
CA SER A 44 4.23 10.52 -17.86
C SER A 44 3.85 9.43 -16.84
N LEU A 45 4.67 8.39 -16.71
CA LEU A 45 4.38 7.23 -15.84
C LEU A 45 4.20 7.64 -14.39
N LYS A 46 5.02 8.58 -13.90
CA LYS A 46 4.94 9.07 -12.52
C LYS A 46 3.56 9.68 -12.22
N GLN A 47 3.06 10.53 -13.12
CA GLN A 47 1.75 11.15 -12.98
C GLN A 47 0.63 10.11 -13.08
N ASN A 48 0.74 9.16 -14.02
CA ASN A 48 -0.25 8.09 -14.19
C ASN A 48 -0.35 7.20 -12.94
N ILE A 49 0.79 6.82 -12.34
CA ILE A 49 0.81 6.05 -11.08
C ILE A 49 0.18 6.87 -9.95
N THR A 50 0.54 8.15 -9.81
CA THR A 50 -0.03 9.02 -8.78
C THR A 50 -1.55 9.09 -8.93
N GLN A 51 -2.06 9.38 -10.13
CA GLN A 51 -3.48 9.45 -10.41
C GLN A 51 -4.18 8.11 -10.12
N PHE A 52 -3.63 7.00 -10.62
CA PHE A 52 -4.17 5.66 -10.40
C PHE A 52 -4.36 5.35 -8.92
N LEU A 53 -3.33 5.58 -8.10
CA LEU A 53 -3.35 5.25 -6.69
C LEU A 53 -4.27 6.18 -5.88
N SER A 54 -4.31 7.48 -6.21
CA SER A 54 -5.08 8.47 -5.45
C SER A 54 -6.56 8.52 -5.81
N THR A 55 -6.95 8.08 -7.03
CA THR A 55 -8.35 8.11 -7.46
C THR A 55 -9.07 6.77 -7.30
N THR A 56 -8.33 5.67 -7.13
CA THR A 56 -8.92 4.34 -6.91
C THR A 56 -9.35 4.20 -5.46
N THR A 57 -10.61 3.82 -5.24
CA THR A 57 -11.08 3.37 -3.92
C THR A 57 -10.66 1.92 -3.74
N TRP A 58 -9.75 1.67 -2.80
CA TRP A 58 -9.16 0.36 -2.56
C TRP A 58 -9.98 -0.50 -1.61
N ASP A 59 -10.72 0.14 -0.69
CA ASP A 59 -11.69 -0.51 0.21
C ASP A 59 -12.76 0.51 0.58
N GLU A 60 -14.03 0.21 0.29
CA GLU A 60 -15.14 1.12 0.54
C GLU A 60 -15.43 1.29 2.05
N ALA A 61 -15.22 0.24 2.84
CA ALA A 61 -15.45 0.27 4.28
C ALA A 61 -14.48 1.19 5.02
N TYR A 62 -13.31 1.44 4.43
CA TYR A 62 -12.23 2.28 4.98
C TYR A 62 -11.90 3.47 4.07
N SER A 63 -12.89 4.01 3.37
CA SER A 63 -12.70 5.10 2.38
C SER A 63 -12.26 6.43 3.02
N ASP A 64 -12.42 6.59 4.32
CA ASP A 64 -12.04 7.76 5.12
C ASP A 64 -10.56 7.74 5.55
N LEU A 65 -9.85 6.63 5.38
CA LEU A 65 -8.43 6.57 5.71
C LEU A 65 -7.62 7.56 4.88
N ASP A 66 -6.66 8.21 5.54
CA ASP A 66 -5.69 9.11 4.92
C ASP A 66 -4.29 8.48 5.00
N ILE A 67 -3.91 7.82 3.92
CA ILE A 67 -2.65 7.10 3.84
C ILE A 67 -1.68 7.85 2.94
N THR A 68 -0.47 8.10 3.46
CA THR A 68 0.67 8.54 2.65
C THR A 68 1.39 7.32 2.09
N LEU A 69 1.64 7.31 0.78
CA LEU A 69 2.37 6.24 0.11
C LEU A 69 3.65 6.79 -0.52
N HIS A 70 4.79 6.21 -0.15
CA HIS A 70 6.08 6.47 -0.75
C HIS A 70 6.46 5.32 -1.66
N ILE A 71 6.80 5.62 -2.91
CA ILE A 71 7.21 4.65 -3.93
C ILE A 71 8.56 5.08 -4.50
N GLN A 72 9.49 4.15 -4.56
CA GLN A 72 10.71 4.30 -5.33
C GLN A 72 10.78 3.18 -6.37
N LEU A 73 10.93 3.55 -7.65
CA LEU A 73 11.24 2.61 -8.72
C LEU A 73 12.68 2.84 -9.18
N ILE A 74 13.47 1.77 -9.17
CA ILE A 74 14.87 1.76 -9.61
C ILE A 74 14.91 0.96 -10.90
N PHE A 75 14.99 1.65 -12.04
CA PHE A 75 15.02 1.02 -13.35
C PHE A 75 16.39 0.39 -13.61
N GLU A 76 16.41 -0.89 -13.94
CA GLU A 76 17.64 -1.66 -14.22
C GLU A 76 17.90 -1.82 -15.71
N SER A 77 16.84 -2.08 -16.48
CA SER A 77 16.94 -2.30 -17.93
C SER A 77 15.58 -2.18 -18.61
N SER A 78 15.60 -2.01 -19.90
CA SER A 78 14.44 -2.21 -20.76
C SER A 78 14.73 -3.20 -21.88
N GLN A 79 13.68 -3.83 -22.40
CA GLN A 79 13.76 -4.73 -23.55
C GLN A 79 12.58 -4.44 -24.48
N THR A 80 12.84 -4.36 -25.79
CA THR A 80 11.78 -4.17 -26.78
C THR A 80 11.59 -5.46 -27.57
N LYS A 81 10.34 -5.94 -27.62
CA LYS A 81 9.94 -7.07 -28.45
C LYS A 81 8.75 -6.64 -29.31
N GLY A 82 8.98 -6.49 -30.63
CA GLY A 82 7.99 -5.85 -31.49
C GLY A 82 7.72 -4.41 -31.06
N ASN A 83 6.45 -4.09 -30.82
CA ASN A 83 6.02 -2.76 -30.36
C ASN A 83 5.86 -2.66 -28.82
N VAL A 84 6.21 -3.72 -28.09
CA VAL A 84 6.08 -3.74 -26.62
C VAL A 84 7.44 -3.51 -25.98
N LYS A 85 7.53 -2.45 -25.18
CA LYS A 85 8.71 -2.18 -24.36
C LYS A 85 8.44 -2.61 -22.92
N THR A 86 9.29 -3.51 -22.43
CA THR A 86 9.22 -4.08 -21.08
C THR A 86 10.35 -3.52 -20.24
N TYR A 87 10.03 -3.06 -19.04
CA TYR A 87 10.98 -2.54 -18.05
C TYR A 87 11.20 -3.56 -16.94
N ASN A 88 12.45 -3.67 -16.49
CA ASN A 88 12.82 -4.40 -15.30
C ASN A 88 13.26 -3.38 -14.23
N CYS A 89 12.71 -3.51 -13.04
CA CYS A 89 12.93 -2.58 -11.94
C CYS A 89 13.10 -3.33 -10.61
N GLN A 90 13.68 -2.62 -9.63
CA GLN A 90 13.43 -2.87 -8.22
C GLN A 90 12.46 -1.81 -7.71
N SER A 91 11.78 -2.10 -6.60
CA SER A 91 10.89 -1.12 -5.99
C SER A 91 10.97 -1.12 -4.47
N LEU A 92 10.60 0.01 -3.91
CA LEU A 92 10.40 0.20 -2.48
C LEU A 92 9.04 0.87 -2.27
N PHE A 93 8.19 0.25 -1.45
CA PHE A 93 6.93 0.82 -0.99
C PHE A 93 6.97 1.05 0.52
N SER A 94 6.44 2.18 0.98
CA SER A 94 6.38 2.51 2.40
C SER A 94 5.22 3.47 2.69
N ASN A 95 4.62 3.33 3.89
CA ASN A 95 3.67 4.32 4.44
C ASN A 95 4.36 5.54 5.08
N GLY A 96 5.70 5.65 4.96
CA GLY A 96 6.49 6.67 5.68
C GLY A 96 6.68 6.37 7.17
N GLY A 97 6.07 5.33 7.68
CA GLY A 97 6.14 4.86 9.06
C GLY A 97 6.83 3.50 9.18
N ASP A 98 6.12 2.55 9.72
CA ASP A 98 6.61 1.22 10.09
C ASP A 98 6.31 0.11 9.06
N LEU A 99 5.67 0.45 7.94
CA LEU A 99 5.50 -0.46 6.81
C LEU A 99 6.48 -0.12 5.71
N ARG A 100 7.30 -1.11 5.32
CA ARG A 100 8.30 -0.98 4.28
C ARG A 100 8.55 -2.30 3.57
N TYR A 101 8.33 -2.31 2.26
CA TYR A 101 8.48 -3.51 1.42
C TYR A 101 9.42 -3.22 0.25
N PHE A 102 10.48 -4.01 0.15
CA PHE A 102 11.44 -3.95 -0.94
C PHE A 102 11.25 -5.15 -1.87
N ASP A 103 11.09 -4.86 -3.16
CA ASP A 103 10.91 -5.87 -4.20
C ASP A 103 12.04 -5.78 -5.25
N LYS A 104 12.77 -6.87 -5.39
CA LYS A 104 13.92 -6.97 -6.30
C LYS A 104 13.54 -7.32 -7.73
N GLN A 105 12.30 -7.75 -7.99
CA GLN A 105 11.95 -8.40 -9.25
C GLN A 105 10.62 -7.87 -9.78
N VAL A 106 10.66 -6.65 -10.31
CA VAL A 106 9.51 -5.99 -10.94
C VAL A 106 9.70 -6.01 -12.43
N GLN A 107 8.71 -6.52 -13.16
CA GLN A 107 8.71 -6.52 -14.61
C GLN A 107 7.33 -6.11 -15.13
N PHE A 108 7.28 -5.11 -15.99
CA PHE A 108 6.06 -4.63 -16.62
C PHE A 108 6.33 -4.00 -17.99
N TYR A 109 5.31 -3.92 -18.82
CA TYR A 109 5.34 -3.09 -20.00
C TYR A 109 4.67 -1.75 -19.74
N TYR A 110 5.12 -0.72 -20.42
CA TYR A 110 4.50 0.59 -20.42
C TYR A 110 4.70 1.29 -21.75
N ASN A 111 3.62 1.91 -22.24
CA ASN A 111 3.65 2.79 -23.40
C ASN A 111 3.18 4.18 -22.95
N SER A 112 3.85 5.23 -23.38
CA SER A 112 3.47 6.61 -23.07
C SER A 112 2.02 6.87 -23.52
N GLY A 113 1.25 7.55 -22.65
CA GLY A 113 -0.16 7.86 -22.90
C GLY A 113 -1.15 6.77 -22.51
N THR A 114 -0.70 5.62 -22.00
CA THR A 114 -1.61 4.58 -21.48
C THR A 114 -2.12 4.99 -20.09
N SER A 115 -3.44 5.03 -19.91
CA SER A 115 -4.04 5.19 -18.58
C SER A 115 -3.94 3.88 -17.79
N LEU A 116 -3.62 3.98 -16.51
CA LEU A 116 -3.61 2.83 -15.61
C LEU A 116 -5.02 2.60 -15.05
N TYR A 117 -5.46 1.36 -15.09
CA TYR A 117 -6.73 0.90 -14.52
C TYR A 117 -6.54 -0.47 -13.88
N PHE A 118 -7.10 -0.68 -12.71
CA PHE A 118 -7.09 -1.99 -12.07
C PHE A 118 -8.38 -2.75 -12.42
N ASP A 119 -8.23 -3.88 -13.10
CA ASP A 119 -9.31 -4.80 -13.36
C ASP A 119 -9.18 -6.00 -12.41
N PRO A 120 -10.22 -6.31 -11.60
CA PRO A 120 -10.16 -7.43 -10.65
C PRO A 120 -10.13 -8.80 -11.35
N VAL A 121 -10.43 -8.87 -12.64
CA VAL A 121 -10.48 -10.12 -13.44
C VAL A 121 -9.28 -10.23 -14.36
N LEU A 122 -9.02 -9.19 -15.14
CA LEU A 122 -7.94 -9.18 -16.13
C LEU A 122 -6.65 -8.70 -15.47
N PHE A 123 -5.61 -9.55 -15.54
CA PHE A 123 -4.32 -9.20 -14.99
C PHE A 123 -3.50 -8.38 -15.99
N GLU A 124 -3.13 -7.16 -15.60
CA GLU A 124 -2.13 -6.35 -16.26
C GLU A 124 -0.91 -6.16 -15.36
N PRO A 125 0.34 -6.29 -15.89
CA PRO A 125 1.53 -6.35 -15.05
C PRO A 125 1.75 -5.12 -14.17
N LEU A 126 1.64 -3.91 -14.72
CA LEU A 126 1.87 -2.68 -13.96
C LEU A 126 0.71 -2.32 -13.02
N PRO A 127 -0.55 -2.26 -13.48
CA PRO A 127 -1.68 -2.04 -12.57
C PRO A 127 -1.77 -3.10 -11.49
N GLY A 128 -1.60 -4.38 -11.82
CA GLY A 128 -1.60 -5.46 -10.84
C GLY A 128 -0.47 -5.35 -9.81
N PHE A 129 0.73 -4.96 -10.25
CA PHE A 129 1.85 -4.73 -9.35
C PHE A 129 1.60 -3.57 -8.36
N LEU A 130 1.07 -2.46 -8.85
CA LEU A 130 0.74 -1.31 -8.02
C LEU A 130 -0.41 -1.63 -7.06
N ALA A 131 -1.46 -2.30 -7.55
CA ALA A 131 -2.60 -2.74 -6.75
C ALA A 131 -2.21 -3.71 -5.64
N TYR A 132 -1.30 -4.65 -5.93
CA TYR A 132 -0.76 -5.56 -4.92
C TYR A 132 -0.18 -4.80 -3.72
N TYR A 133 0.74 -3.84 -3.96
CA TYR A 133 1.34 -3.08 -2.87
C TYR A 133 0.38 -2.07 -2.25
N ALA A 134 -0.58 -1.54 -3.00
CA ALA A 134 -1.65 -0.74 -2.44
C ALA A 134 -2.45 -1.55 -1.41
N HIS A 135 -2.86 -2.77 -1.73
CA HIS A 135 -3.57 -3.63 -0.77
C HIS A 135 -2.70 -4.05 0.42
N ILE A 136 -1.40 -4.35 0.23
CA ILE A 136 -0.49 -4.70 1.33
C ILE A 136 -0.33 -3.55 2.33
N ILE A 137 -0.12 -2.33 1.85
CA ILE A 137 0.00 -1.15 2.73
C ILE A 137 -1.34 -0.84 3.39
N LEU A 138 -2.43 -0.82 2.63
CA LEU A 138 -3.78 -0.60 3.16
C LEU A 138 -4.13 -1.60 4.27
N ALA A 139 -3.90 -2.89 4.03
CA ALA A 139 -4.16 -3.94 5.01
C ALA A 139 -3.39 -3.70 6.31
N GLY A 140 -2.12 -3.35 6.20
CA GLY A 140 -1.30 -3.01 7.37
C GLY A 140 -1.76 -1.75 8.10
N GLU A 141 -2.33 -0.76 7.41
CA GLU A 141 -2.94 0.42 8.04
C GLU A 141 -4.25 0.04 8.74
N ILE A 142 -5.13 -0.73 8.11
CA ILE A 142 -6.39 -1.19 8.73
C ILE A 142 -6.10 -2.00 10.00
N ASP A 143 -5.04 -2.80 10.03
CA ASP A 143 -4.61 -3.55 11.23
C ASP A 143 -4.26 -2.66 12.43
N THR A 144 -4.08 -1.35 12.25
CA THR A 144 -3.84 -0.41 13.36
C THR A 144 -5.13 0.13 13.99
N TYR A 145 -6.27 -0.13 13.37
CA TYR A 145 -7.60 0.28 13.86
C TYR A 145 -8.42 -0.89 14.36
N GLU A 146 -8.27 -2.06 13.73
CA GLU A 146 -9.05 -3.25 14.05
C GLU A 146 -8.17 -4.51 14.03
N TYR A 147 -8.35 -5.38 15.00
CA TYR A 147 -7.60 -6.63 15.09
C TYR A 147 -7.86 -7.53 13.89
N ASN A 148 -6.81 -7.79 13.11
CA ASN A 148 -6.89 -8.52 11.84
C ASN A 148 -7.82 -7.88 10.79
N GLY A 149 -8.13 -6.60 10.91
CA GLY A 149 -9.00 -5.87 9.98
C GLY A 149 -8.48 -5.88 8.54
N GLY A 150 -7.17 -5.94 8.35
CA GLY A 150 -6.54 -6.00 7.03
C GLY A 150 -6.68 -7.32 6.26
N ASN A 151 -7.30 -8.37 6.84
CA ASN A 151 -7.34 -9.70 6.22
C ASN A 151 -7.90 -9.69 4.79
N ASN A 152 -9.00 -8.98 4.54
CA ASN A 152 -9.61 -8.91 3.22
C ASN A 152 -8.68 -8.28 2.18
N ALA A 153 -7.97 -7.22 2.55
CA ALA A 153 -7.02 -6.57 1.67
C ALA A 153 -5.77 -7.44 1.41
N TYR A 154 -5.29 -8.19 2.42
CA TYR A 154 -4.23 -9.19 2.21
C TYR A 154 -4.68 -10.32 1.27
N GLU A 155 -5.93 -10.78 1.38
CA GLU A 155 -6.44 -11.82 0.48
C GLU A 155 -6.57 -11.30 -0.96
N THR A 156 -7.07 -10.08 -1.15
CA THR A 156 -7.08 -9.43 -2.47
C THR A 156 -5.67 -9.32 -3.06
N ALA A 157 -4.67 -8.93 -2.26
CA ALA A 157 -3.28 -8.92 -2.70
C ALA A 157 -2.79 -10.32 -3.10
N ARG A 158 -3.18 -11.37 -2.37
CA ARG A 158 -2.87 -12.77 -2.68
C ARG A 158 -3.44 -13.19 -4.03
N GLU A 159 -4.70 -12.88 -4.29
CA GLU A 159 -5.35 -13.19 -5.57
C GLU A 159 -4.65 -12.49 -6.74
N ILE A 160 -4.26 -11.22 -6.57
CA ILE A 160 -3.47 -10.48 -7.57
C ILE A 160 -2.15 -11.21 -7.81
N ALA A 161 -1.45 -11.62 -6.75
CA ALA A 161 -0.16 -12.30 -6.87
C ALA A 161 -0.29 -13.67 -7.54
N GLN A 162 -1.36 -14.42 -7.27
CA GLN A 162 -1.64 -15.70 -7.95
C GLN A 162 -1.85 -15.50 -9.45
N ARG A 163 -2.64 -14.49 -9.86
CA ARG A 163 -2.81 -14.14 -11.28
C ARG A 163 -1.48 -13.73 -11.92
N GLY A 164 -0.66 -12.98 -11.19
CA GLY A 164 0.67 -12.60 -11.64
C GLY A 164 1.59 -13.80 -11.90
N THR A 165 1.52 -14.86 -11.06
CA THR A 165 2.32 -16.09 -11.29
C THR A 165 1.88 -16.86 -12.53
N ALA A 166 0.61 -16.74 -12.93
CA ALA A 166 0.05 -17.39 -14.12
C ALA A 166 0.27 -16.58 -15.41
N SER A 167 0.77 -15.36 -15.31
CA SER A 167 0.97 -14.45 -16.46
C SER A 167 2.32 -14.65 -17.15
N ASP A 168 2.49 -14.05 -18.33
CA ASP A 168 3.78 -13.98 -19.01
C ASP A 168 4.82 -13.13 -18.25
N TYR A 169 4.36 -12.30 -17.30
CA TYR A 169 5.17 -11.43 -16.44
C TYR A 169 5.32 -12.00 -15.02
N LYS A 170 5.50 -13.31 -14.92
CA LYS A 170 5.52 -14.06 -13.64
C LYS A 170 6.69 -13.77 -12.71
N LYS A 171 7.69 -13.03 -13.16
CA LYS A 171 8.90 -12.73 -12.37
C LYS A 171 8.55 -11.98 -11.08
N GLY A 172 9.00 -12.50 -9.93
CA GLY A 172 8.81 -11.89 -8.61
C GLY A 172 7.48 -12.23 -7.91
N TRP A 173 6.47 -12.72 -8.63
CA TRP A 173 5.14 -12.92 -8.04
C TRP A 173 5.11 -14.04 -6.98
N GLY A 174 5.92 -15.08 -7.11
CA GLY A 174 6.08 -16.09 -6.05
C GLY A 174 6.58 -15.49 -4.74
N ASN A 175 7.56 -14.56 -4.81
CA ASN A 175 8.05 -13.87 -3.63
C ASN A 175 6.98 -12.97 -3.00
N ARG A 176 6.10 -12.35 -3.79
CA ARG A 176 4.98 -11.54 -3.29
C ARG A 176 3.96 -12.39 -2.54
N ILE A 177 3.69 -13.62 -2.97
CA ILE A 177 2.88 -14.59 -2.20
C ILE A 177 3.56 -14.87 -0.85
N SER A 178 4.87 -15.13 -0.84
CA SER A 178 5.61 -15.40 0.39
C SER A 178 5.57 -14.22 1.38
N ILE A 179 5.56 -12.97 0.89
CA ILE A 179 5.40 -11.79 1.77
C ILE A 179 4.07 -11.86 2.54
N ILE A 180 2.96 -12.23 1.87
CA ILE A 180 1.65 -12.37 2.52
C ILE A 180 1.66 -13.52 3.51
N ASP A 181 2.30 -14.65 3.16
CA ASP A 181 2.43 -15.79 4.06
C ASP A 181 3.21 -15.43 5.32
N ASP A 182 4.28 -14.63 5.18
CA ASP A 182 5.09 -14.15 6.31
C ASP A 182 4.28 -13.19 7.20
N ILE A 183 3.51 -12.28 6.62
CA ILE A 183 2.61 -11.38 7.37
C ILE A 183 1.56 -12.19 8.14
N ASN A 184 0.91 -13.15 7.49
CA ASN A 184 -0.14 -13.97 8.08
C ASN A 184 0.38 -14.91 9.18
N ARG A 185 1.62 -15.37 9.10
CA ARG A 185 2.27 -16.14 10.17
C ARG A 185 2.66 -15.27 11.37
N ASN A 186 2.95 -13.99 11.15
CA ASN A 186 3.38 -13.09 12.21
C ASN A 186 2.21 -12.33 12.86
N ILE A 187 1.25 -13.07 13.41
CA ILE A 187 0.08 -12.51 14.10
C ILE A 187 0.53 -11.67 15.32
N GLY A 188 1.62 -12.06 15.96
CA GLY A 188 2.21 -11.33 17.09
C GLY A 188 2.57 -9.88 16.74
N LEU A 189 3.19 -9.65 15.58
CA LEU A 189 3.52 -8.28 15.12
C LEU A 189 2.25 -7.47 14.80
N ARG A 190 1.24 -8.07 14.16
CA ARG A 190 -0.04 -7.39 13.86
C ARG A 190 -0.70 -6.92 15.15
N LYS A 191 -0.77 -7.81 16.16
CA LYS A 191 -1.28 -7.47 17.50
C LYS A 191 -0.44 -6.37 18.18
N ALA A 192 0.88 -6.47 18.10
CA ALA A 192 1.77 -5.48 18.70
C ALA A 192 1.61 -4.09 18.06
N ARG A 193 1.43 -4.02 16.74
CA ARG A 193 1.18 -2.76 16.02
C ARG A 193 -0.13 -2.13 16.47
N LEU A 194 -1.22 -2.87 16.50
CA LEU A 194 -2.52 -2.39 16.97
C LEU A 194 -2.41 -1.80 18.39
N ALA A 195 -1.85 -2.56 19.32
CA ALA A 195 -1.67 -2.12 20.71
C ALA A 195 -0.78 -0.87 20.82
N PHE A 196 0.28 -0.78 20.01
CA PHE A 196 1.13 0.41 19.97
C PHE A 196 0.35 1.66 19.55
N TYR A 197 -0.46 1.57 18.49
CA TYR A 197 -1.18 2.73 17.97
C TYR A 197 -2.31 3.15 18.92
N ILE A 198 -3.05 2.21 19.51
CA ILE A 198 -4.03 2.50 20.56
C ILE A 198 -3.33 3.14 21.78
N GLY A 199 -2.22 2.56 22.24
CA GLY A 199 -1.47 3.08 23.38
C GLY A 199 -0.93 4.48 23.13
N LYS A 200 -0.49 4.77 21.89
CA LYS A 200 -0.05 6.11 21.50
C LYS A 200 -1.20 7.11 21.51
N ASP A 201 -2.35 6.77 20.97
CA ASP A 201 -3.53 7.63 20.98
C ASP A 201 -3.97 7.96 22.43
N LEU A 202 -4.03 6.96 23.30
CA LEU A 202 -4.31 7.14 24.72
C LEU A 202 -3.29 8.07 25.41
N TYR A 203 -1.99 7.89 25.08
CA TYR A 203 -0.93 8.75 25.61
C TYR A 203 -1.10 10.20 25.17
N ASP A 204 -1.34 10.43 23.89
CA ASP A 204 -1.54 11.77 23.31
C ASP A 204 -2.78 12.46 23.91
N ASN A 205 -3.80 11.70 24.30
CA ASN A 205 -5.01 12.17 24.99
C ASN A 205 -4.86 12.27 26.52
N GLY A 206 -3.70 11.98 27.08
CA GLY A 206 -3.38 12.12 28.49
C GLY A 206 -3.73 10.91 29.37
N ASP A 207 -4.29 9.84 28.82
CA ASP A 207 -4.52 8.58 29.53
C ASP A 207 -3.24 7.72 29.59
N LYS A 208 -2.33 8.11 30.46
CA LYS A 208 -1.07 7.39 30.69
C LYS A 208 -1.28 5.96 31.20
N LYS A 209 -2.33 5.74 32.02
CA LYS A 209 -2.58 4.40 32.56
C LYS A 209 -3.08 3.43 31.50
N GLY A 210 -3.99 3.87 30.65
CA GLY A 210 -4.44 3.12 29.48
C GLY A 210 -3.30 2.83 28.52
N SER A 211 -2.49 3.86 28.21
CA SER A 211 -1.31 3.74 27.36
C SER A 211 -0.33 2.64 27.84
N ILE A 212 0.03 2.64 29.13
CA ILE A 212 0.90 1.60 29.71
C ILE A 212 0.27 0.20 29.61
N SER A 213 -1.06 0.09 29.74
CA SER A 213 -1.74 -1.20 29.56
C SER A 213 -1.61 -1.71 28.12
N GLU A 214 -1.77 -0.86 27.14
CA GLU A 214 -1.59 -1.20 25.73
C GLU A 214 -0.12 -1.54 25.40
N LEU A 215 0.85 -0.82 25.97
CA LEU A 215 2.27 -1.17 25.80
C LEU A 215 2.61 -2.56 26.34
N LYS A 216 1.93 -3.04 27.38
CA LYS A 216 2.09 -4.43 27.86
C LYS A 216 1.53 -5.43 26.85
N ILE A 217 0.39 -5.12 26.21
CA ILE A 217 -0.18 -5.94 25.14
C ILE A 217 0.75 -5.97 23.94
N MET A 218 1.34 -4.82 23.58
CA MET A 218 2.36 -4.72 22.53
C MET A 218 3.56 -5.62 22.81
N LEU A 219 4.11 -5.59 24.05
CA LEU A 219 5.24 -6.44 24.44
C LEU A 219 4.89 -7.92 24.31
N ASN A 220 3.73 -8.34 24.81
CA ASN A 220 3.27 -9.74 24.64
C ASN A 220 3.14 -10.13 23.16
N GLY A 221 2.66 -9.23 22.31
CA GLY A 221 2.59 -9.44 20.86
C GLY A 221 3.98 -9.61 20.23
N LEU A 222 4.96 -8.80 20.66
CA LEU A 222 6.35 -8.92 20.20
C LEU A 222 7.01 -10.23 20.66
N GLU A 223 6.78 -10.65 21.91
CA GLU A 223 7.23 -11.94 22.41
C GLU A 223 6.67 -13.09 21.58
N GLN A 224 5.36 -13.04 21.27
CA GLN A 224 4.71 -14.01 20.39
C GLN A 224 5.32 -14.02 19.00
N SER A 225 5.57 -12.83 18.40
CA SER A 225 6.24 -12.73 17.11
C SER A 225 7.62 -13.41 17.12
N PHE A 226 8.43 -13.17 18.15
CA PHE A 226 9.75 -13.81 18.26
C PHE A 226 9.68 -15.33 18.44
N ILE A 227 8.64 -15.85 19.08
CA ILE A 227 8.40 -17.29 19.22
C ILE A 227 7.99 -17.90 17.88
N ASP A 228 7.04 -17.26 17.17
CA ASP A 228 6.42 -17.85 15.96
C ASP A 228 7.32 -17.75 14.72
N VAL A 229 8.01 -16.63 14.54
CA VAL A 229 8.78 -16.33 13.31
C VAL A 229 10.24 -15.95 13.56
N GLY A 230 10.66 -15.88 14.81
CA GLY A 230 12.02 -15.51 15.18
C GLY A 230 12.32 -14.03 14.92
N ARG A 231 13.56 -13.73 14.50
CA ARG A 231 14.00 -12.36 14.18
C ARG A 231 13.67 -12.02 12.73
N ASP A 232 12.42 -11.74 12.44
CA ASP A 232 12.03 -11.29 11.11
C ASP A 232 12.30 -9.80 10.87
N HIS A 233 12.37 -9.43 9.59
CA HIS A 233 12.69 -8.06 9.18
C HIS A 233 11.64 -7.04 9.59
N ASN A 234 10.34 -7.39 9.48
CA ASN A 234 9.25 -6.45 9.72
C ASN A 234 9.16 -6.09 11.21
N THR A 235 9.30 -7.09 12.10
CA THR A 235 9.34 -6.88 13.56
C THR A 235 10.53 -6.02 13.97
N GLN A 236 11.71 -6.29 13.40
CA GLN A 236 12.90 -5.48 13.69
C GLN A 236 12.74 -4.05 13.17
N TYR A 237 12.16 -3.88 11.99
CA TYR A 237 11.92 -2.56 11.41
C TYR A 237 10.92 -1.76 12.24
N PHE A 238 9.79 -2.36 12.64
CA PHE A 238 8.81 -1.76 13.55
C PHE A 238 9.49 -1.25 14.84
N LEU A 239 10.22 -2.11 15.53
CA LEU A 239 10.93 -1.74 16.76
C LEU A 239 11.92 -0.60 16.53
N LYS A 240 12.72 -0.66 15.46
CA LYS A 240 13.70 0.37 15.13
C LYS A 240 13.03 1.74 14.93
N ILE A 241 11.93 1.77 14.19
CA ILE A 241 11.26 3.04 13.85
C ILE A 241 10.47 3.59 15.03
N ARG A 242 9.87 2.73 15.86
CA ARG A 242 9.00 3.15 16.97
C ARG A 242 9.72 3.27 18.33
N SER A 243 10.98 2.86 18.44
CA SER A 243 11.73 2.82 19.71
C SER A 243 11.71 4.13 20.50
N ASN A 244 11.92 5.28 19.85
CA ASN A 244 11.94 6.58 20.52
C ASN A 244 10.55 6.98 21.05
N VAL A 245 9.49 6.67 20.26
CA VAL A 245 8.11 6.95 20.69
C VAL A 245 7.73 6.04 21.86
N ILE A 246 8.03 4.75 21.75
CA ILE A 246 7.79 3.79 22.85
C ILE A 246 8.47 4.26 24.13
N ALA A 247 9.74 4.68 24.05
CA ALA A 247 10.49 5.16 25.21
C ALA A 247 9.87 6.44 25.82
N SER A 248 9.25 7.30 25.03
CA SER A 248 8.60 8.51 25.53
C SER A 248 7.24 8.24 26.19
N MET A 249 6.63 7.08 25.96
CA MET A 249 5.35 6.66 26.54
C MET A 249 5.51 5.92 27.87
N LEU A 250 6.73 5.50 28.24
CA LEU A 250 7.09 4.82 29.49
C LEU A 250 7.42 5.82 30.59
#